data_c66f7aabfcc5580bb9bebe0f2b828a33
#
_entry.id   c66f7aabfcc5580bb9bebe0f2b828a33
#
_cell.length_a   1.000
_cell.length_b   1.000
_cell.length_c   1.000
_cell.angle_alpha   90.00
_cell.angle_beta   90.00
_cell.angle_gamma   90.00
#
_symmetry.space_group_name_H-M   'P 1'
#
loop_
_entity.id
_entity.type
_entity.pdbx_description
1 polymer ?
#
loop_
_entity_poly.entity_id
_entity_poly.type
_entity_poly.pdbx_seq_one_letter_code
_entity_poly.pdbx_strand_id
1 'polypeptide(L)'
;MNQRTPTLLYIDDDAALARLVDRGLTRRGYRVVHAASGEEGLEHIRRAQTDGGIDVVALDQYMPGLDGLETLERIMAIPDAPPVVFVTASQDSTIAVTALKAGAADYLVKDVKGDFIPLLHVAAEGALRQAELQKAREEAEAEIHASRDRYAALAAEREMLLREVNHRVGNSLQIIASLLHLQASSAGQDEVKAALTNAMGRVAAVAQVHRRLYTSQDLKSVVLNQYLDSLLEDLRRSAEGNRMSRLTVKAEAIEIDPDRAVAVGIIVNELVMNAVKYAYPDGAGPIHVELTSQGDDLLLSIADDGVGDKVKADPRSTGMGQRIVAAMATKLDASVERDPAHVGTRILLKFRRVPAVPDRSSSAAAS
;
A
#
# COMPACT_ATOMS: atom_id res chain seq x y z
N MET A 1 -19.44 35.18 1.83
CA MET A 1 -19.35 34.65 0.45
C MET A 1 -20.17 35.60 -0.41
N ASN A 2 -19.54 36.38 -1.31
CA ASN A 2 -20.23 37.27 -2.25
C ASN A 2 -20.91 36.37 -3.30
N GLN A 3 -22.18 36.09 -3.13
CA GLN A 3 -22.92 35.32 -4.14
C GLN A 3 -23.07 36.21 -5.38
N ARG A 4 -22.38 35.87 -6.44
CA ARG A 4 -22.56 36.47 -7.76
C ARG A 4 -24.02 36.25 -8.17
N THR A 5 -24.70 37.30 -8.60
CA THR A 5 -26.08 37.23 -9.13
C THR A 5 -26.08 36.29 -10.36
N PRO A 6 -26.81 35.16 -10.33
CA PRO A 6 -26.86 34.25 -11.45
C PRO A 6 -27.51 34.88 -12.67
N THR A 7 -26.98 34.57 -13.87
CA THR A 7 -27.51 35.06 -15.12
C THR A 7 -28.30 33.98 -15.84
N LEU A 8 -29.59 34.25 -16.08
CA LEU A 8 -30.45 33.39 -16.90
C LEU A 8 -30.57 33.95 -18.31
N LEU A 9 -30.26 33.14 -19.29
CA LEU A 9 -30.56 33.42 -20.71
C LEU A 9 -31.94 32.87 -21.03
N TYR A 10 -32.89 33.76 -21.37
CA TYR A 10 -34.22 33.38 -21.78
C TYR A 10 -34.33 33.46 -23.31
N ILE A 11 -34.51 32.31 -23.97
CA ILE A 11 -34.60 32.21 -25.44
C ILE A 11 -36.04 31.94 -25.81
N ASP A 12 -36.73 32.94 -26.38
CA ASP A 12 -38.14 32.93 -26.69
C ASP A 12 -38.46 34.09 -27.62
N ASP A 13 -39.26 33.88 -28.68
CA ASP A 13 -39.66 34.93 -29.62
C ASP A 13 -40.76 35.88 -29.11
N ASP A 14 -41.44 35.52 -27.99
CA ASP A 14 -42.43 36.36 -27.33
C ASP A 14 -41.76 37.44 -26.46
N ALA A 15 -41.55 38.61 -27.01
CA ALA A 15 -40.99 39.76 -26.30
C ALA A 15 -41.88 40.27 -25.12
N ALA A 16 -43.16 39.96 -25.11
CA ALA A 16 -44.05 40.35 -24.00
C ALA A 16 -43.82 39.42 -22.80
N LEU A 17 -43.72 38.11 -23.06
CA LEU A 17 -43.41 37.12 -22.03
C LEU A 17 -41.96 37.31 -21.53
N ALA A 18 -41.01 37.62 -22.38
CA ALA A 18 -39.63 37.92 -21.99
C ALA A 18 -39.53 39.06 -20.99
N ARG A 19 -40.28 40.15 -21.19
CA ARG A 19 -40.36 41.28 -20.22
C ARG A 19 -40.97 40.85 -18.87
N LEU A 20 -41.90 39.90 -18.91
CA LEU A 20 -42.54 39.38 -17.68
C LEU A 20 -41.53 38.50 -16.92
N VAL A 21 -40.77 37.62 -17.60
CA VAL A 21 -39.70 36.79 -17.06
C VAL A 21 -38.61 37.67 -16.45
N ASP A 22 -38.16 38.69 -17.16
CA ASP A 22 -37.13 39.62 -16.68
C ASP A 22 -37.56 40.26 -15.35
N ARG A 23 -38.75 40.89 -15.28
CA ARG A 23 -39.24 41.52 -14.06
C ARG A 23 -39.42 40.53 -12.90
N GLY A 24 -39.92 39.32 -13.22
CA GLY A 24 -40.23 38.29 -12.22
C GLY A 24 -38.98 37.66 -11.61
N LEU A 25 -37.96 37.36 -12.44
CA LEU A 25 -36.73 36.73 -12.00
C LEU A 25 -35.71 37.73 -11.45
N THR A 26 -35.66 38.99 -11.96
CA THR A 26 -34.84 40.05 -11.34
C THR A 26 -35.25 40.31 -9.87
N ARG A 27 -36.53 40.27 -9.53
CA ARG A 27 -37.00 40.36 -8.15
C ARG A 27 -36.57 39.17 -7.27
N ARG A 28 -36.20 38.05 -7.89
CA ARG A 28 -35.69 36.83 -7.24
C ARG A 28 -34.18 36.69 -7.27
N GLY A 29 -33.47 37.74 -7.70
CA GLY A 29 -32.03 37.81 -7.64
C GLY A 29 -31.31 37.25 -8.89
N TYR A 30 -32.01 37.15 -10.03
CA TYR A 30 -31.38 36.80 -11.31
C TYR A 30 -31.11 38.04 -12.17
N ARG A 31 -30.05 37.99 -12.99
CA ARG A 31 -29.89 38.83 -14.16
C ARG A 31 -30.46 38.07 -15.35
N VAL A 32 -31.39 38.67 -16.07
CA VAL A 32 -32.00 38.04 -17.25
C VAL A 32 -31.43 38.66 -18.52
N VAL A 33 -31.01 37.80 -19.45
CA VAL A 33 -30.64 38.16 -20.83
C VAL A 33 -31.68 37.54 -21.75
N HIS A 34 -32.20 38.29 -22.72
CA HIS A 34 -33.20 37.79 -23.67
C HIS A 34 -32.60 37.60 -25.04
N ALA A 35 -32.91 36.49 -25.69
CA ALA A 35 -32.66 36.22 -27.12
C ALA A 35 -33.97 35.87 -27.80
N ALA A 36 -34.25 36.45 -28.97
CA ALA A 36 -35.50 36.28 -29.70
C ALA A 36 -35.49 35.08 -30.66
N SER A 37 -34.36 34.37 -30.75
CA SER A 37 -34.23 33.14 -31.57
C SER A 37 -33.17 32.19 -31.03
N GLY A 38 -33.18 30.92 -31.47
CA GLY A 38 -32.17 29.94 -31.15
C GLY A 38 -30.75 30.35 -31.56
N GLU A 39 -30.61 30.96 -32.75
CA GLU A 39 -29.33 31.46 -33.26
C GLU A 39 -28.74 32.57 -32.38
N GLU A 40 -29.56 33.56 -31.98
CA GLU A 40 -29.15 34.62 -31.06
C GLU A 40 -28.75 34.06 -29.71
N GLY A 41 -29.52 33.09 -29.18
CA GLY A 41 -29.22 32.40 -27.95
C GLY A 41 -27.88 31.66 -27.97
N LEU A 42 -27.57 30.94 -29.04
CA LEU A 42 -26.29 30.28 -29.25
C LEU A 42 -25.12 31.28 -29.34
N GLU A 43 -25.34 32.45 -29.94
CA GLU A 43 -24.32 33.52 -29.99
C GLU A 43 -24.03 34.09 -28.59
N HIS A 44 -25.08 34.32 -27.79
CA HIS A 44 -24.91 34.72 -26.39
C HIS A 44 -24.13 33.71 -25.58
N ILE A 45 -24.41 32.42 -25.70
CA ILE A 45 -23.68 31.34 -24.99
C ILE A 45 -22.21 31.33 -25.39
N ARG A 46 -21.88 31.41 -26.68
CA ARG A 46 -20.49 31.42 -27.18
C ARG A 46 -19.71 32.64 -26.68
N ARG A 47 -20.31 33.82 -26.68
CA ARG A 47 -19.69 35.04 -26.14
C ARG A 47 -19.47 34.94 -24.62
N ALA A 48 -20.43 34.35 -23.91
CA ALA A 48 -20.33 34.21 -22.48
C ALA A 48 -19.24 33.25 -22.01
N GLN A 49 -18.74 32.33 -22.86
CA GLN A 49 -17.57 31.51 -22.57
C GLN A 49 -16.28 32.34 -22.40
N THR A 50 -16.15 33.49 -23.10
CA THR A 50 -15.02 34.42 -22.97
C THR A 50 -15.18 35.44 -21.85
N ASP A 51 -16.38 35.94 -21.64
CA ASP A 51 -16.65 37.05 -20.72
C ASP A 51 -17.30 36.62 -19.39
N GLY A 52 -17.58 35.35 -19.24
CA GLY A 52 -18.14 34.68 -18.05
C GLY A 52 -19.52 35.18 -17.70
N GLY A 53 -20.58 34.50 -18.14
CA GLY A 53 -21.80 35.18 -17.87
C GLY A 53 -23.16 34.52 -17.99
N ILE A 54 -23.34 33.34 -18.53
CA ILE A 54 -24.64 32.64 -18.51
C ILE A 54 -24.53 31.42 -17.62
N ASP A 55 -25.36 31.40 -16.57
CA ASP A 55 -25.33 30.32 -15.57
C ASP A 55 -26.43 29.27 -15.83
N VAL A 56 -27.57 29.68 -16.45
CA VAL A 56 -28.68 28.78 -16.81
C VAL A 56 -29.41 29.34 -18.04
N VAL A 57 -29.93 28.43 -18.88
CA VAL A 57 -30.73 28.76 -20.06
C VAL A 57 -32.18 28.31 -19.84
N ALA A 58 -33.14 29.15 -20.18
CA ALA A 58 -34.53 28.77 -20.36
C ALA A 58 -34.84 28.88 -21.84
N LEU A 59 -35.24 27.76 -22.48
CA LEU A 59 -35.33 27.63 -23.93
C LEU A 59 -36.74 27.25 -24.36
N ASP A 60 -37.39 28.08 -25.13
CA ASP A 60 -38.71 27.78 -25.73
C ASP A 60 -38.60 26.76 -26.86
N GLN A 61 -39.65 25.94 -27.01
CA GLN A 61 -39.78 24.99 -28.10
C GLN A 61 -40.14 25.62 -29.43
N TYR A 62 -41.09 26.55 -29.42
CA TYR A 62 -41.71 27.06 -30.64
C TYR A 62 -41.17 28.43 -30.99
N MET A 63 -40.13 28.47 -31.82
CA MET A 63 -39.51 29.68 -32.28
C MET A 63 -39.34 29.67 -33.81
N PRO A 64 -39.36 30.86 -34.47
CA PRO A 64 -39.00 30.93 -35.88
C PRO A 64 -37.53 30.55 -36.13
N GLY A 65 -37.29 29.84 -37.24
CA GLY A 65 -35.93 29.39 -37.59
C GLY A 65 -35.54 28.09 -36.94
N LEU A 66 -34.56 28.13 -36.05
CA LEU A 66 -34.19 26.94 -35.23
C LEU A 66 -35.23 26.73 -34.14
N ASP A 67 -35.82 25.54 -34.12
CA ASP A 67 -36.72 25.17 -33.01
C ASP A 67 -35.94 24.88 -31.69
N GLY A 68 -36.69 24.69 -30.60
CA GLY A 68 -36.09 24.47 -29.27
C GLY A 68 -35.26 23.22 -29.20
N LEU A 69 -35.70 22.10 -29.80
CA LEU A 69 -34.92 20.84 -29.76
C LEU A 69 -33.62 20.95 -30.57
N GLU A 70 -33.68 21.52 -31.77
CA GLU A 70 -32.46 21.75 -32.58
C GLU A 70 -31.48 22.70 -31.87
N THR A 71 -32.01 23.72 -31.19
CA THR A 71 -31.20 24.66 -30.39
C THR A 71 -30.56 23.95 -29.19
N LEU A 72 -31.31 23.11 -28.46
CA LEU A 72 -30.83 22.31 -27.35
C LEU A 72 -29.68 21.41 -27.77
N GLU A 73 -29.81 20.65 -28.86
CA GLU A 73 -28.75 19.77 -29.35
C GLU A 73 -27.46 20.55 -29.63
N ARG A 74 -27.58 21.76 -30.22
CA ARG A 74 -26.42 22.61 -30.48
C ARG A 74 -25.81 23.21 -29.20
N ILE A 75 -26.62 23.51 -28.19
CA ILE A 75 -26.13 23.94 -26.87
C ILE A 75 -25.34 22.80 -26.21
N MET A 76 -25.89 21.60 -26.20
CA MET A 76 -25.24 20.42 -25.58
C MET A 76 -23.94 20.02 -26.29
N ALA A 77 -23.74 20.42 -27.54
CA ALA A 77 -22.47 20.20 -28.25
C ALA A 77 -21.36 21.20 -27.86
N ILE A 78 -21.68 22.24 -27.06
CA ILE A 78 -20.71 23.23 -26.57
C ILE A 78 -20.06 22.67 -25.28
N PRO A 79 -18.73 22.62 -25.19
CA PRO A 79 -18.07 22.25 -23.93
C PRO A 79 -18.47 23.19 -22.78
N ASP A 80 -18.68 22.64 -21.62
CA ASP A 80 -19.13 23.36 -20.40
C ASP A 80 -20.38 24.21 -20.62
N ALA A 81 -21.33 23.73 -21.45
CA ALA A 81 -22.59 24.40 -21.70
C ALA A 81 -23.38 24.61 -20.39
N PRO A 82 -24.04 25.77 -20.25
CA PRO A 82 -24.92 26.01 -19.10
C PRO A 82 -26.12 25.03 -19.10
N PRO A 83 -26.65 24.63 -17.95
CA PRO A 83 -27.82 23.79 -17.86
C PRO A 83 -29.03 24.45 -18.52
N VAL A 84 -29.84 23.64 -19.23
CA VAL A 84 -30.99 24.13 -19.99
C VAL A 84 -32.29 23.66 -19.34
N VAL A 85 -33.15 24.58 -18.98
CA VAL A 85 -34.56 24.36 -18.64
C VAL A 85 -35.39 24.52 -19.91
N PHE A 86 -36.00 23.45 -20.38
CA PHE A 86 -36.75 23.43 -21.61
C PHE A 86 -38.18 23.91 -21.34
N VAL A 87 -38.66 24.89 -22.10
CA VAL A 87 -39.97 25.51 -21.92
C VAL A 87 -40.86 25.20 -23.12
N THR A 88 -42.12 24.85 -22.91
CA THR A 88 -43.06 24.55 -24.00
C THR A 88 -44.48 25.01 -23.64
N ALA A 89 -45.22 25.42 -24.63
CA ALA A 89 -46.66 25.73 -24.52
C ALA A 89 -47.53 24.43 -24.58
N SER A 90 -46.97 23.32 -25.02
CA SER A 90 -47.71 22.07 -25.22
C SER A 90 -47.63 21.20 -23.97
N GLN A 91 -48.74 20.55 -23.62
CA GLN A 91 -48.78 19.47 -22.64
C GLN A 91 -48.37 18.10 -23.26
N ASP A 92 -47.80 18.11 -24.44
CA ASP A 92 -47.30 16.90 -25.08
C ASP A 92 -46.08 16.31 -24.36
N SER A 93 -46.31 15.26 -23.65
CA SER A 93 -45.28 14.53 -22.89
C SER A 93 -44.13 14.03 -23.76
N THR A 94 -44.35 13.85 -25.07
CA THR A 94 -43.37 13.34 -26.03
C THR A 94 -42.24 14.36 -26.20
N ILE A 95 -42.57 15.65 -26.32
CA ILE A 95 -41.59 16.75 -26.44
C ILE A 95 -40.75 16.86 -25.18
N ALA A 96 -41.39 16.82 -24.01
CA ALA A 96 -40.70 16.87 -22.71
C ALA A 96 -39.70 15.71 -22.54
N VAL A 97 -40.12 14.47 -22.85
CA VAL A 97 -39.24 13.28 -22.80
C VAL A 97 -38.09 13.41 -23.79
N THR A 98 -38.35 13.95 -24.99
CA THR A 98 -37.30 14.15 -26.02
C THR A 98 -36.30 15.18 -25.55
N ALA A 99 -36.71 16.31 -24.98
CA ALA A 99 -35.83 17.35 -24.46
C ALA A 99 -34.94 16.83 -23.32
N LEU A 100 -35.50 16.09 -22.35
CA LEU A 100 -34.74 15.46 -21.26
C LEU A 100 -33.69 14.44 -21.79
N LYS A 101 -34.06 13.64 -22.79
CA LYS A 101 -33.11 12.71 -23.44
C LYS A 101 -32.01 13.43 -24.24
N ALA A 102 -32.33 14.60 -24.80
CA ALA A 102 -31.36 15.44 -25.49
C ALA A 102 -30.43 16.22 -24.55
N GLY A 103 -30.63 16.13 -23.22
CA GLY A 103 -29.74 16.70 -22.22
C GLY A 103 -30.31 17.94 -21.50
N ALA A 104 -31.58 18.28 -21.65
CA ALA A 104 -32.21 19.31 -20.83
C ALA A 104 -32.16 18.88 -19.34
N ALA A 105 -31.81 19.82 -18.46
CA ALA A 105 -31.75 19.62 -17.03
C ALA A 105 -33.16 19.47 -16.42
N ASP A 106 -34.14 20.20 -16.97
CA ASP A 106 -35.53 20.14 -16.57
C ASP A 106 -36.44 20.62 -17.70
N TYR A 107 -37.74 20.41 -17.58
CA TYR A 107 -38.72 20.96 -18.50
C TYR A 107 -39.88 21.67 -17.77
N LEU A 108 -40.47 22.65 -18.43
CA LEU A 108 -41.58 23.44 -17.86
C LEU A 108 -42.62 23.72 -18.93
N VAL A 109 -43.90 23.61 -18.54
CA VAL A 109 -45.03 23.99 -19.40
C VAL A 109 -45.39 25.46 -19.11
N LYS A 110 -45.52 26.28 -20.17
CA LYS A 110 -46.00 27.64 -20.07
C LYS A 110 -47.49 27.60 -19.64
N ASP A 111 -47.79 27.91 -18.35
CA ASP A 111 -49.16 27.95 -17.88
C ASP A 111 -49.71 29.39 -17.95
N VAL A 112 -50.93 29.49 -18.50
CA VAL A 112 -51.65 30.78 -18.66
C VAL A 112 -52.20 31.28 -17.32
N LYS A 113 -52.19 30.47 -16.25
CA LYS A 113 -52.78 30.78 -14.93
C LYS A 113 -51.92 31.61 -13.99
N GLY A 114 -50.72 32.00 -14.40
CA GLY A 114 -49.84 32.92 -13.64
C GLY A 114 -48.75 32.30 -12.80
N ASP A 115 -48.62 30.95 -12.73
CA ASP A 115 -47.61 30.24 -11.94
C ASP A 115 -46.29 29.99 -12.71
N PHE A 116 -46.22 30.39 -13.97
CA PHE A 116 -45.05 30.16 -14.83
C PHE A 116 -43.74 30.70 -14.25
N ILE A 117 -43.71 31.97 -13.76
CA ILE A 117 -42.47 32.58 -13.24
C ILE A 117 -41.99 31.91 -11.95
N PRO A 118 -42.84 31.61 -10.93
CA PRO A 118 -42.44 30.81 -9.79
C PRO A 118 -41.87 29.45 -10.16
N LEU A 119 -42.50 28.73 -11.09
CA LEU A 119 -42.05 27.42 -11.54
C LEU A 119 -40.71 27.49 -12.31
N LEU A 120 -40.55 28.49 -13.18
CA LEU A 120 -39.28 28.72 -13.90
C LEU A 120 -38.13 29.03 -12.93
N HIS A 121 -38.40 29.79 -11.86
CA HIS A 121 -37.42 30.04 -10.81
C HIS A 121 -36.98 28.74 -10.12
N VAL A 122 -37.93 27.88 -9.73
CA VAL A 122 -37.63 26.62 -9.07
C VAL A 122 -36.83 25.67 -10.00
N ALA A 123 -37.23 25.57 -11.28
CA ALA A 123 -36.55 24.77 -12.25
C ALA A 123 -35.13 25.28 -12.52
N ALA A 124 -34.93 26.59 -12.69
CA ALA A 124 -33.62 27.19 -12.88
C ALA A 124 -32.71 27.02 -11.65
N GLU A 125 -33.22 27.17 -10.45
CA GLU A 125 -32.47 26.92 -9.21
C GLU A 125 -32.07 25.44 -9.07
N GLY A 126 -32.99 24.53 -9.41
CA GLY A 126 -32.72 23.09 -9.46
C GLY A 126 -31.62 22.72 -10.45
N ALA A 127 -31.72 23.26 -11.68
CA ALA A 127 -30.75 23.05 -12.75
C ALA A 127 -29.35 23.55 -12.37
N LEU A 128 -29.26 24.75 -11.79
CA LEU A 128 -27.99 25.33 -11.30
C LEU A 128 -27.38 24.44 -10.21
N ARG A 129 -28.17 24.06 -9.21
CA ARG A 129 -27.69 23.22 -8.10
C ARG A 129 -27.19 21.86 -8.58
N GLN A 130 -27.91 21.26 -9.53
CA GLN A 130 -27.49 19.97 -10.10
C GLN A 130 -26.19 20.11 -10.89
N ALA A 131 -26.02 21.17 -11.68
CA ALA A 131 -24.79 21.44 -12.42
C ALA A 131 -23.59 21.69 -11.48
N GLU A 132 -23.79 22.46 -10.40
CA GLU A 132 -22.75 22.67 -9.37
C GLU A 132 -22.33 21.36 -8.68
N LEU A 133 -23.29 20.53 -8.30
CA LEU A 133 -23.01 19.24 -7.67
C LEU A 133 -22.28 18.30 -8.63
N GLN A 134 -22.69 18.26 -9.88
CA GLN A 134 -22.03 17.43 -10.90
C GLN A 134 -20.57 17.87 -11.11
N LYS A 135 -20.34 19.19 -11.25
CA LYS A 135 -18.98 19.73 -11.40
C LYS A 135 -18.11 19.47 -10.17
N ALA A 136 -18.62 19.71 -8.98
CA ALA A 136 -17.90 19.43 -7.75
C ALA A 136 -17.55 17.93 -7.61
N ARG A 137 -18.44 17.04 -8.06
CA ARG A 137 -18.19 15.61 -8.10
C ARG A 137 -17.07 15.25 -9.07
N GLU A 138 -17.10 15.77 -10.28
CA GLU A 138 -16.06 15.52 -11.31
C GLU A 138 -14.69 16.03 -10.86
N GLU A 139 -14.64 17.21 -10.24
CA GLU A 139 -13.42 17.77 -9.65
C GLU A 139 -12.87 16.89 -8.52
N ALA A 140 -13.74 16.41 -7.63
CA ALA A 140 -13.36 15.50 -6.54
C ALA A 140 -12.88 14.13 -7.05
N GLU A 141 -13.55 13.56 -8.05
CA GLU A 141 -13.14 12.32 -8.70
C GLU A 141 -11.76 12.48 -9.38
N ALA A 142 -11.53 13.58 -10.08
CA ALA A 142 -10.24 13.88 -10.70
C ALA A 142 -9.11 14.03 -9.66
N GLU A 143 -9.39 14.69 -8.52
CA GLU A 143 -8.42 14.84 -7.42
C GLU A 143 -8.08 13.49 -6.78
N ILE A 144 -9.09 12.62 -6.57
CA ILE A 144 -8.89 11.27 -6.05
C ILE A 144 -8.00 10.46 -7.00
N HIS A 145 -8.25 10.50 -8.30
CA HIS A 145 -7.42 9.82 -9.30
C HIS A 145 -5.97 10.33 -9.29
N ALA A 146 -5.78 11.64 -9.33
CA ALA A 146 -4.44 12.23 -9.27
C ALA A 146 -3.69 11.90 -7.97
N SER A 147 -4.39 11.88 -6.84
CA SER A 147 -3.84 11.49 -5.54
C SER A 147 -3.43 10.01 -5.52
N ARG A 148 -4.29 9.12 -6.04
CA ARG A 148 -4.03 7.68 -6.14
C ARG A 148 -2.78 7.40 -6.99
N ASP A 149 -2.64 8.08 -8.12
CA ASP A 149 -1.48 7.90 -9.01
C ASP A 149 -0.18 8.35 -8.33
N ARG A 150 -0.21 9.47 -7.58
CA ARG A 150 0.94 9.93 -6.77
C ARG A 150 1.32 8.91 -5.70
N TYR A 151 0.35 8.35 -4.97
CA TYR A 151 0.64 7.34 -3.96
C TYR A 151 1.19 6.05 -4.57
N ALA A 152 0.69 5.63 -5.72
CA ALA A 152 1.22 4.47 -6.45
C ALA A 152 2.67 4.69 -6.89
N ALA A 153 2.99 5.87 -7.42
CA ALA A 153 4.36 6.23 -7.81
C ALA A 153 5.30 6.27 -6.61
N LEU A 154 4.90 6.89 -5.49
CA LEU A 154 5.68 6.93 -4.25
C LEU A 154 5.90 5.53 -3.65
N ALA A 155 4.89 4.66 -3.71
CA ALA A 155 5.02 3.28 -3.25
C ALA A 155 6.04 2.51 -4.09
N ALA A 156 6.00 2.65 -5.42
CA ALA A 156 6.94 2.02 -6.33
C ALA A 156 8.39 2.54 -6.13
N GLU A 157 8.56 3.85 -5.96
CA GLU A 157 9.86 4.45 -5.66
C GLU A 157 10.42 3.94 -4.32
N ARG A 158 9.59 3.93 -3.27
CA ARG A 158 9.98 3.38 -1.97
C ARG A 158 10.43 1.93 -2.06
N GLU A 159 9.71 1.12 -2.82
CA GLU A 159 10.06 -0.29 -3.00
C GLU A 159 11.39 -0.45 -3.74
N MET A 160 11.65 0.38 -4.76
CA MET A 160 12.92 0.40 -5.47
C MET A 160 14.08 0.77 -4.54
N LEU A 161 13.92 1.84 -3.74
CA LEU A 161 14.94 2.29 -2.79
C LEU A 161 15.23 1.23 -1.71
N LEU A 162 14.20 0.56 -1.20
CA LEU A 162 14.38 -0.53 -0.26
C LEU A 162 15.18 -1.69 -0.88
N ARG A 163 14.88 -2.07 -2.12
CA ARG A 163 15.66 -3.09 -2.85
C ARG A 163 17.13 -2.69 -3.02
N GLU A 164 17.40 -1.44 -3.41
CA GLU A 164 18.77 -0.93 -3.57
C GLU A 164 19.54 -0.94 -2.25
N VAL A 165 18.95 -0.43 -1.15
CA VAL A 165 19.57 -0.47 0.19
C VAL A 165 19.90 -1.90 0.58
N ASN A 166 18.99 -2.82 0.33
CA ASN A 166 19.16 -4.22 0.68
C ASN A 166 20.26 -4.90 -0.15
N HIS A 167 20.34 -4.62 -1.43
CA HIS A 167 21.45 -5.05 -2.27
C HIS A 167 22.79 -4.53 -1.74
N ARG A 168 22.86 -3.28 -1.33
CA ARG A 168 24.09 -2.68 -0.76
C ARG A 168 24.47 -3.30 0.57
N VAL A 169 23.51 -3.56 1.46
CA VAL A 169 23.76 -4.25 2.73
C VAL A 169 24.28 -5.67 2.48
N GLY A 170 23.64 -6.42 1.58
CA GLY A 170 24.11 -7.75 1.19
C GLY A 170 25.54 -7.76 0.66
N ASN A 171 25.88 -6.82 -0.21
CA ASN A 171 27.25 -6.65 -0.74
C ASN A 171 28.25 -6.29 0.37
N SER A 172 27.87 -5.42 1.29
CA SER A 172 28.73 -5.03 2.43
C SER A 172 29.01 -6.21 3.34
N LEU A 173 28.01 -7.03 3.66
CA LEU A 173 28.16 -8.24 4.44
C LEU A 173 29.09 -9.27 3.75
N GLN A 174 29.00 -9.37 2.43
CA GLN A 174 29.88 -10.25 1.66
C GLN A 174 31.34 -9.78 1.65
N ILE A 175 31.56 -8.46 1.56
CA ILE A 175 32.91 -7.86 1.68
C ILE A 175 33.48 -8.14 3.07
N ILE A 176 32.70 -7.94 4.13
CA ILE A 176 33.11 -8.21 5.51
C ILE A 176 33.50 -9.69 5.67
N ALA A 177 32.67 -10.61 5.16
CA ALA A 177 32.96 -12.04 5.20
C ALA A 177 34.28 -12.38 4.48
N SER A 178 34.52 -11.78 3.30
CA SER A 178 35.78 -11.99 2.52
C SER A 178 37.00 -11.44 3.26
N LEU A 179 36.87 -10.27 3.91
CA LEU A 179 37.98 -9.70 4.71
C LEU A 179 38.30 -10.57 5.94
N LEU A 180 37.28 -11.07 6.64
CA LEU A 180 37.48 -12.00 7.75
C LEU A 180 38.12 -13.28 7.30
N HIS A 181 37.75 -13.80 6.12
CA HIS A 181 38.40 -14.99 5.53
C HIS A 181 39.89 -14.79 5.24
N LEU A 182 40.24 -13.65 4.61
CA LEU A 182 41.63 -13.30 4.34
C LEU A 182 42.44 -13.18 5.63
N GLN A 183 41.89 -12.53 6.66
CA GLN A 183 42.53 -12.43 7.96
C GLN A 183 42.70 -13.80 8.64
N ALA A 184 41.69 -14.67 8.58
CA ALA A 184 41.77 -16.02 9.13
C ALA A 184 42.82 -16.87 8.43
N SER A 185 42.98 -16.73 7.10
CA SER A 185 43.96 -17.42 6.32
C SER A 185 45.40 -16.95 6.60
N SER A 186 45.58 -15.70 7.01
CA SER A 186 46.88 -15.09 7.31
C SER A 186 47.24 -15.21 8.79
N ALA A 187 46.30 -15.63 9.66
CA ALA A 187 46.53 -15.72 11.09
C ALA A 187 47.48 -16.90 11.43
N GLY A 188 48.60 -16.57 12.07
CA GLY A 188 49.60 -17.56 12.50
C GLY A 188 49.24 -18.30 13.80
N GLN A 189 48.18 -17.90 14.48
CA GLN A 189 47.70 -18.50 15.73
C GLN A 189 46.35 -19.18 15.53
N ASP A 190 46.22 -20.42 15.90
CA ASP A 190 45.00 -21.23 15.72
C ASP A 190 43.80 -20.61 16.48
N GLU A 191 44.04 -19.94 17.60
CA GLU A 191 43.02 -19.27 18.40
C GLU A 191 42.42 -18.06 17.66
N VAL A 192 43.24 -17.26 16.99
CA VAL A 192 42.83 -16.13 16.16
C VAL A 192 42.04 -16.63 14.94
N LYS A 193 42.55 -17.69 14.28
CA LYS A 193 41.86 -18.31 13.15
C LYS A 193 40.49 -18.83 13.55
N ALA A 194 40.36 -19.48 14.70
CA ALA A 194 39.08 -19.95 15.23
C ALA A 194 38.09 -18.80 15.57
N ALA A 195 38.57 -17.71 16.16
CA ALA A 195 37.78 -16.55 16.46
C ALA A 195 37.23 -15.88 15.19
N LEU A 196 38.05 -15.72 14.15
CA LEU A 196 37.68 -15.16 12.87
C LEU A 196 36.67 -16.04 12.12
N THR A 197 36.84 -17.36 12.15
CA THR A 197 35.92 -18.34 11.55
C THR A 197 34.52 -18.24 12.25
N ASN A 198 34.48 -18.09 13.55
CA ASN A 198 33.22 -17.89 14.26
C ASN A 198 32.56 -16.55 13.86
N ALA A 199 33.33 -15.47 13.73
CA ALA A 199 32.81 -14.18 13.28
C ALA A 199 32.23 -14.28 11.85
N MET A 200 32.88 -15.03 10.95
CA MET A 200 32.36 -15.30 9.60
C MET A 200 31.01 -16.02 9.65
N GLY A 201 30.85 -17.04 10.46
CA GLY A 201 29.59 -17.77 10.62
C GLY A 201 28.45 -16.84 11.06
N ARG A 202 28.72 -15.88 11.96
CA ARG A 202 27.73 -14.87 12.37
C ARG A 202 27.34 -13.93 11.26
N VAL A 203 28.31 -13.41 10.51
CA VAL A 203 28.08 -12.55 9.35
C VAL A 203 27.28 -13.30 8.30
N ALA A 204 27.58 -14.60 8.05
CA ALA A 204 26.84 -15.44 7.14
C ALA A 204 25.37 -15.63 7.56
N ALA A 205 25.10 -15.87 8.85
CA ALA A 205 23.74 -15.98 9.38
C ALA A 205 22.92 -14.71 9.15
N VAL A 206 23.51 -13.53 9.43
CA VAL A 206 22.88 -12.24 9.17
C VAL A 206 22.63 -12.02 7.67
N ALA A 207 23.64 -12.27 6.84
CA ALA A 207 23.55 -12.10 5.38
C ALA A 207 22.49 -13.01 4.76
N GLN A 208 22.29 -14.20 5.30
CA GLN A 208 21.31 -15.16 4.80
C GLN A 208 19.88 -14.74 5.11
N VAL A 209 19.60 -14.27 6.34
CA VAL A 209 18.30 -13.68 6.67
C VAL A 209 18.04 -12.46 5.77
N HIS A 210 19.04 -11.59 5.63
CA HIS A 210 18.95 -10.41 4.81
C HIS A 210 18.61 -10.75 3.35
N ARG A 211 19.27 -11.71 2.74
CA ARG A 211 18.96 -12.16 1.36
C ARG A 211 17.54 -12.69 1.23
N ARG A 212 17.06 -13.52 2.16
CA ARG A 212 15.73 -14.12 2.09
C ARG A 212 14.59 -13.12 2.26
N LEU A 213 14.77 -12.16 3.15
CA LEU A 213 13.78 -11.10 3.39
C LEU A 213 13.50 -10.25 2.16
N TYR A 214 14.50 -10.05 1.32
CA TYR A 214 14.42 -9.06 0.24
C TYR A 214 14.35 -9.67 -1.16
N THR A 215 14.38 -11.02 -1.29
CA THR A 215 14.11 -11.75 -2.53
C THR A 215 12.68 -12.28 -2.63
N SER A 216 11.93 -12.37 -1.53
CA SER A 216 10.52 -12.73 -1.51
C SER A 216 9.64 -11.48 -1.52
N GLN A 217 8.50 -11.52 -2.20
CA GLN A 217 7.50 -10.43 -2.23
C GLN A 217 6.87 -10.15 -0.87
N ASP A 218 7.01 -11.06 0.11
CA ASP A 218 6.55 -10.89 1.49
C ASP A 218 7.69 -10.51 2.42
N LEU A 219 7.88 -9.21 2.61
CA LEU A 219 8.89 -8.59 3.47
C LEU A 219 8.64 -8.76 4.99
N LYS A 220 7.58 -9.49 5.41
CA LYS A 220 7.06 -9.42 6.78
C LYS A 220 7.45 -10.59 7.67
N SER A 221 7.82 -11.74 7.12
CA SER A 221 8.12 -12.94 7.91
C SER A 221 9.20 -13.83 7.31
N VAL A 222 9.86 -14.63 8.14
CA VAL A 222 10.83 -15.66 7.75
C VAL A 222 10.30 -17.01 8.16
N VAL A 223 10.28 -17.97 7.22
CA VAL A 223 9.91 -19.36 7.49
C VAL A 223 11.13 -20.10 8.05
N LEU A 224 11.11 -20.40 9.35
CA LEU A 224 12.28 -20.88 10.12
C LEU A 224 12.87 -22.19 9.62
N ASN A 225 12.06 -23.18 9.24
CA ASN A 225 12.60 -24.45 8.73
C ASN A 225 13.48 -24.25 7.50
N GLN A 226 13.01 -23.51 6.51
CA GLN A 226 13.76 -23.20 5.30
C GLN A 226 15.02 -22.39 5.58
N TYR A 227 14.93 -21.46 6.54
CA TYR A 227 16.06 -20.64 6.97
C TYR A 227 17.14 -21.51 7.64
N LEU A 228 16.75 -22.35 8.61
CA LEU A 228 17.67 -23.23 9.33
C LEU A 228 18.31 -24.27 8.40
N ASP A 229 17.54 -24.89 7.50
CA ASP A 229 18.08 -25.82 6.50
C ASP A 229 19.20 -25.18 5.67
N SER A 230 18.96 -23.99 5.19
CA SER A 230 19.93 -23.25 4.36
C SER A 230 21.17 -22.81 5.15
N LEU A 231 20.96 -22.30 6.39
CA LEU A 231 22.05 -21.89 7.27
C LEU A 231 22.98 -23.06 7.58
N LEU A 232 22.39 -24.20 7.92
CA LEU A 232 23.15 -25.38 8.30
C LEU A 232 23.83 -26.06 7.09
N GLU A 233 23.24 -25.95 5.90
CA GLU A 233 23.90 -26.39 4.67
C GLU A 233 25.11 -25.52 4.32
N ASP A 234 25.02 -24.20 4.50
CA ASP A 234 26.17 -23.30 4.30
C ASP A 234 27.28 -23.59 5.34
N LEU A 235 26.91 -23.90 6.58
CA LEU A 235 27.87 -24.32 7.60
C LEU A 235 28.54 -25.65 7.26
N ARG A 236 27.81 -26.63 6.72
CA ARG A 236 28.38 -27.90 6.22
C ARG A 236 29.44 -27.69 5.15
N ARG A 237 29.15 -26.78 4.20
CA ARG A 237 30.10 -26.49 3.09
C ARG A 237 31.36 -25.76 3.56
N SER A 238 31.22 -24.97 4.64
CA SER A 238 32.35 -24.18 5.19
C SER A 238 33.22 -24.98 6.14
N ALA A 239 32.80 -26.15 6.62
CA ALA A 239 33.53 -26.96 7.56
C ALA A 239 34.60 -27.75 6.84
N GLU A 240 35.88 -27.58 7.25
CA GLU A 240 37.01 -28.41 6.79
C GLU A 240 36.83 -29.86 7.27
N GLY A 241 36.87 -30.82 6.32
CA GLY A 241 36.72 -32.23 6.63
C GLY A 241 35.27 -32.66 6.89
N ASN A 242 35.06 -33.95 7.17
CA ASN A 242 33.79 -34.60 7.32
C ASN A 242 33.13 -34.37 8.71
N ARG A 243 33.51 -33.35 9.48
CA ARG A 243 33.10 -33.12 10.88
C ARG A 243 31.63 -32.82 11.05
N MET A 244 30.94 -32.30 10.01
CA MET A 244 29.50 -32.03 10.03
C MET A 244 28.67 -33.07 9.24
N SER A 245 29.21 -34.20 8.88
CA SER A 245 28.53 -35.22 8.06
C SER A 245 27.27 -35.80 8.71
N ARG A 246 27.16 -35.73 10.03
CA ARG A 246 26.04 -36.25 10.82
C ARG A 246 25.15 -35.16 11.45
N LEU A 247 25.18 -33.96 10.88
CA LEU A 247 24.26 -32.89 11.30
C LEU A 247 22.87 -33.15 10.71
N THR A 248 21.87 -33.22 11.58
CA THR A 248 20.46 -33.41 11.19
C THR A 248 19.63 -32.22 11.63
N VAL A 249 18.64 -31.86 10.81
CA VAL A 249 17.70 -30.77 11.08
C VAL A 249 16.28 -31.31 11.00
N LYS A 250 15.48 -31.02 12.00
CA LYS A 250 14.04 -31.25 12.01
C LYS A 250 13.38 -29.96 12.49
N ALA A 251 12.73 -29.24 11.62
CA ALA A 251 12.11 -27.98 11.94
C ALA A 251 10.69 -27.90 11.36
N GLU A 252 9.74 -27.51 12.16
CA GLU A 252 8.39 -27.20 11.69
C GLU A 252 8.41 -25.91 10.86
N ALA A 253 7.46 -25.80 9.91
CA ALA A 253 7.27 -24.61 9.11
C ALA A 253 6.61 -23.49 9.95
N ILE A 254 7.43 -22.67 10.57
CA ILE A 254 7.02 -21.62 11.50
C ILE A 254 7.49 -20.27 10.97
N GLU A 255 6.58 -19.33 10.85
CA GLU A 255 6.90 -17.95 10.47
C GLU A 255 7.17 -17.10 11.71
N ILE A 256 8.29 -16.34 11.67
CA ILE A 256 8.65 -15.38 12.70
C ILE A 256 9.14 -14.07 12.08
N ASP A 257 9.23 -13.04 12.91
CA ASP A 257 9.84 -11.77 12.57
C ASP A 257 11.32 -11.95 12.16
N PRO A 258 11.79 -11.20 11.14
CA PRO A 258 13.16 -11.25 10.64
C PRO A 258 14.25 -11.07 11.69
N ASP A 259 14.09 -10.09 12.57
CA ASP A 259 15.06 -9.81 13.63
C ASP A 259 15.18 -10.97 14.62
N ARG A 260 14.07 -11.65 14.85
CA ARG A 260 14.03 -12.86 15.67
C ARG A 260 14.67 -14.05 14.94
N ALA A 261 14.45 -14.18 13.63
CA ALA A 261 15.12 -15.19 12.80
C ALA A 261 16.64 -15.03 12.83
N VAL A 262 17.15 -13.80 12.73
CA VAL A 262 18.60 -13.51 12.89
C VAL A 262 19.10 -14.01 14.25
N ALA A 263 18.39 -13.70 15.33
CA ALA A 263 18.79 -14.11 16.67
C ALA A 263 18.83 -15.64 16.81
N VAL A 264 17.82 -16.34 16.28
CA VAL A 264 17.78 -17.83 16.23
C VAL A 264 18.97 -18.37 15.43
N GLY A 265 19.25 -17.81 14.25
CA GLY A 265 20.35 -18.24 13.40
C GLY A 265 21.73 -18.08 14.06
N ILE A 266 21.94 -16.97 14.76
CA ILE A 266 23.20 -16.75 15.50
C ILE A 266 23.34 -17.78 16.64
N ILE A 267 22.27 -18.04 17.40
CA ILE A 267 22.29 -19.05 18.48
C ILE A 267 22.61 -20.44 17.91
N VAL A 268 21.91 -20.85 16.84
CA VAL A 268 22.14 -22.15 16.21
C VAL A 268 23.58 -22.26 15.71
N ASN A 269 24.10 -21.21 15.03
CA ASN A 269 25.49 -21.18 14.59
C ASN A 269 26.48 -21.38 15.74
N GLU A 270 26.32 -20.63 16.84
CA GLU A 270 27.23 -20.73 17.99
C GLU A 270 27.19 -22.13 18.63
N LEU A 271 26.00 -22.69 18.86
CA LEU A 271 25.84 -23.98 19.52
C LEU A 271 26.29 -25.15 18.64
N VAL A 272 26.00 -25.13 17.33
CA VAL A 272 26.49 -26.12 16.37
C VAL A 272 28.01 -26.06 16.25
N MET A 273 28.60 -24.84 16.14
CA MET A 273 30.06 -24.70 16.08
C MET A 273 30.74 -25.15 17.37
N ASN A 274 30.10 -24.96 18.53
CA ASN A 274 30.61 -25.50 19.80
C ASN A 274 30.58 -27.02 19.80
N ALA A 275 29.52 -27.65 19.33
CA ALA A 275 29.42 -29.10 19.21
C ALA A 275 30.52 -29.67 18.27
N VAL A 276 30.72 -29.03 17.11
CA VAL A 276 31.78 -29.42 16.17
C VAL A 276 33.20 -29.36 16.77
N LYS A 277 33.42 -28.35 17.63
CA LYS A 277 34.77 -28.13 18.24
C LYS A 277 35.04 -29.01 19.44
N TYR A 278 34.04 -29.25 20.28
CA TYR A 278 34.26 -29.77 21.60
C TYR A 278 33.58 -31.11 21.86
N ALA A 279 32.50 -31.45 21.13
CA ALA A 279 31.78 -32.68 21.43
C ALA A 279 32.52 -33.95 21.04
N TYR A 280 33.32 -33.91 19.97
CA TYR A 280 33.97 -35.08 19.36
C TYR A 280 35.48 -34.84 19.13
N PRO A 281 36.32 -34.94 20.18
CA PRO A 281 37.73 -34.66 20.06
C PRO A 281 38.46 -35.52 18.99
N ASP A 282 38.04 -36.80 18.88
CA ASP A 282 38.65 -37.78 18.01
C ASP A 282 37.98 -37.93 16.63
N GLY A 283 37.06 -37.05 16.26
CA GLY A 283 36.40 -37.19 14.96
C GLY A 283 35.10 -36.40 14.80
N ALA A 284 34.13 -37.02 14.12
CA ALA A 284 32.81 -36.48 13.87
C ALA A 284 31.72 -37.34 14.49
N GLY A 285 30.69 -36.71 15.06
CA GLY A 285 29.54 -37.38 15.64
C GLY A 285 28.22 -36.66 15.28
N PRO A 286 27.08 -37.24 15.75
CA PRO A 286 25.78 -36.70 15.45
C PRO A 286 25.55 -35.35 16.14
N ILE A 287 25.00 -34.41 15.43
CA ILE A 287 24.49 -33.12 15.93
C ILE A 287 23.04 -32.99 15.46
N HIS A 288 22.15 -32.71 16.38
CA HIS A 288 20.72 -32.63 16.13
C HIS A 288 20.22 -31.24 16.41
N VAL A 289 19.56 -30.63 15.45
CA VAL A 289 18.84 -29.36 15.59
C VAL A 289 17.35 -29.63 15.37
N GLU A 290 16.55 -29.37 16.37
CA GLU A 290 15.11 -29.61 16.34
C GLU A 290 14.35 -28.36 16.75
N LEU A 291 13.34 -27.97 15.96
CA LEU A 291 12.44 -26.85 16.25
C LEU A 291 11.01 -27.33 16.20
N THR A 292 10.31 -27.20 17.31
CA THR A 292 8.90 -27.60 17.45
C THR A 292 8.06 -26.46 18.02
N SER A 293 6.77 -26.51 17.73
CA SER A 293 5.76 -25.60 18.27
C SER A 293 5.05 -26.26 19.46
N GLN A 294 4.95 -25.57 20.58
CA GLN A 294 4.22 -26.00 21.76
C GLN A 294 3.17 -24.94 22.16
N GLY A 295 2.06 -24.92 21.44
CA GLY A 295 1.05 -23.88 21.57
C GLY A 295 1.60 -22.53 21.06
N ASP A 296 1.64 -21.51 21.93
CA ASP A 296 2.19 -20.20 21.61
C ASP A 296 3.71 -20.11 21.76
N ASP A 297 4.34 -21.14 22.29
CA ASP A 297 5.76 -21.21 22.51
C ASP A 297 6.45 -22.03 21.42
N LEU A 298 7.68 -21.67 21.11
CA LEU A 298 8.60 -22.41 20.24
C LEU A 298 9.70 -23.01 21.09
N LEU A 299 9.99 -24.28 20.85
CA LEU A 299 11.09 -24.98 21.49
C LEU A 299 12.16 -25.31 20.43
N LEU A 300 13.33 -24.71 20.58
CA LEU A 300 14.52 -25.03 19.79
C LEU A 300 15.47 -25.85 20.63
N SER A 301 15.79 -27.05 20.17
CA SER A 301 16.74 -27.97 20.80
C SER A 301 17.97 -28.14 19.93
N ILE A 302 19.16 -27.97 20.48
CA ILE A 302 20.43 -28.31 19.85
C ILE A 302 21.14 -29.31 20.73
N ALA A 303 21.42 -30.49 20.18
CA ALA A 303 21.99 -31.62 20.91
C ALA A 303 23.16 -32.25 20.18
N ASP A 304 24.17 -32.70 20.95
CA ASP A 304 25.24 -33.59 20.52
C ASP A 304 25.30 -34.79 21.48
N ASP A 305 25.78 -35.92 20.99
CA ASP A 305 25.99 -37.15 21.76
C ASP A 305 27.46 -37.33 22.18
N GLY A 306 28.18 -36.21 22.27
CA GLY A 306 29.64 -36.20 22.51
C GLY A 306 30.03 -36.38 23.98
N VAL A 307 31.23 -35.94 24.31
CA VAL A 307 31.84 -36.11 25.64
C VAL A 307 31.16 -35.29 26.77
N GLY A 308 30.34 -34.33 26.40
CA GLY A 308 29.66 -33.46 27.36
C GLY A 308 30.62 -32.69 28.28
N ASP A 309 30.22 -32.46 29.54
CA ASP A 309 31.06 -31.76 30.55
C ASP A 309 32.23 -32.56 31.12
N LYS A 310 32.43 -33.78 30.68
CA LYS A 310 33.54 -34.64 31.19
C LYS A 310 34.90 -34.09 30.81
N VAL A 311 34.97 -33.24 29.77
CA VAL A 311 36.20 -32.53 29.43
C VAL A 311 36.15 -31.17 30.15
N LYS A 312 37.11 -30.90 31.06
CA LYS A 312 37.29 -29.60 31.68
C LYS A 312 37.33 -28.54 30.61
N ALA A 313 36.50 -27.52 30.79
CA ALA A 313 36.48 -26.35 29.88
C ALA A 313 37.93 -25.91 29.62
N ASP A 314 38.32 -25.82 28.33
CA ASP A 314 39.63 -25.33 27.95
C ASP A 314 39.79 -23.93 28.56
N PRO A 315 40.81 -23.67 29.42
CA PRO A 315 41.05 -22.37 29.99
C PRO A 315 41.18 -21.23 28.95
N ARG A 316 41.39 -21.58 27.70
CA ARG A 316 41.52 -20.67 26.55
C ARG A 316 40.18 -20.32 25.88
N SER A 317 39.07 -20.95 26.31
CA SER A 317 37.76 -20.58 25.77
C SER A 317 37.38 -19.21 26.33
N THR A 318 37.28 -18.21 25.46
CA THR A 318 37.02 -16.81 25.81
C THR A 318 35.63 -16.57 26.40
N GLY A 319 34.77 -17.59 26.51
CA GLY A 319 33.37 -17.46 26.93
C GLY A 319 32.52 -16.57 26.01
N MET A 320 33.08 -16.07 24.91
CA MET A 320 32.43 -15.15 23.99
C MET A 320 31.16 -15.74 23.37
N GLY A 321 31.21 -17.03 22.98
CA GLY A 321 30.05 -17.74 22.41
C GLY A 321 28.86 -17.78 23.36
N GLN A 322 29.12 -18.11 24.64
CA GLN A 322 28.07 -18.12 25.66
C GLN A 322 27.45 -16.75 25.89
N ARG A 323 28.27 -15.68 25.90
CA ARG A 323 27.80 -14.29 26.04
C ARG A 323 26.92 -13.89 24.85
N ILE A 324 27.23 -14.33 23.67
CA ILE A 324 26.44 -14.06 22.46
C ILE A 324 25.12 -14.81 22.50
N VAL A 325 25.14 -16.10 22.85
CA VAL A 325 23.91 -16.90 23.04
C VAL A 325 23.01 -16.22 24.07
N ALA A 326 23.56 -15.79 25.23
CA ALA A 326 22.80 -15.08 26.24
C ALA A 326 22.20 -13.75 25.74
N ALA A 327 22.97 -12.94 25.01
CA ALA A 327 22.49 -11.68 24.42
C ALA A 327 21.36 -11.90 23.39
N MET A 328 21.49 -12.94 22.52
CA MET A 328 20.47 -13.26 21.54
C MET A 328 19.24 -13.89 22.19
N ALA A 329 19.40 -14.70 23.23
CA ALA A 329 18.29 -15.24 24.01
C ALA A 329 17.49 -14.11 24.69
N THR A 330 18.17 -13.10 25.26
CA THR A 330 17.51 -11.90 25.78
C THR A 330 16.71 -11.17 24.70
N LYS A 331 17.27 -11.01 23.48
CA LYS A 331 16.55 -10.41 22.35
C LYS A 331 15.30 -11.19 21.93
N LEU A 332 15.31 -12.51 22.11
CA LEU A 332 14.18 -13.40 21.82
C LEU A 332 13.16 -13.46 22.97
N ASP A 333 13.49 -12.92 24.14
CA ASP A 333 12.77 -13.16 25.40
C ASP A 333 12.67 -14.67 25.70
N ALA A 334 13.80 -15.36 25.53
CA ALA A 334 13.90 -16.82 25.61
C ALA A 334 14.49 -17.28 26.94
N SER A 335 13.95 -18.37 27.49
CA SER A 335 14.66 -19.16 28.48
C SER A 335 15.67 -20.10 27.80
N VAL A 336 16.86 -20.24 28.39
CA VAL A 336 17.91 -21.14 27.92
C VAL A 336 18.18 -22.14 29.03
N GLU A 337 17.96 -23.41 28.76
CA GLU A 337 18.14 -24.48 29.72
C GLU A 337 19.08 -25.55 29.15
N ARG A 338 19.87 -26.15 30.00
CA ARG A 338 20.65 -27.32 29.65
C ARG A 338 19.98 -28.56 30.20
N ASP A 339 19.82 -29.59 29.38
CA ASP A 339 19.29 -30.86 29.82
C ASP A 339 20.40 -31.71 30.50
N PRO A 340 20.38 -31.88 31.82
CA PRO A 340 21.41 -32.64 32.54
C PRO A 340 21.29 -34.17 32.34
N ALA A 341 20.17 -34.65 31.82
CA ALA A 341 19.92 -36.06 31.60
C ALA A 341 20.47 -36.56 30.25
N HIS A 342 20.84 -35.62 29.35
CA HIS A 342 21.40 -35.97 28.03
C HIS A 342 22.88 -36.44 28.17
N VAL A 343 23.27 -37.45 27.40
CA VAL A 343 24.61 -38.05 27.47
C VAL A 343 25.71 -37.08 27.06
N GLY A 344 25.48 -36.27 26.01
CA GLY A 344 26.36 -35.22 25.53
C GLY A 344 25.93 -33.84 26.04
N THR A 345 25.81 -32.89 25.15
CA THR A 345 25.26 -31.55 25.44
C THR A 345 23.93 -31.40 24.74
N ARG A 346 22.90 -31.01 25.48
CA ARG A 346 21.62 -30.58 24.93
C ARG A 346 21.23 -29.23 25.53
N ILE A 347 21.04 -28.24 24.64
CA ILE A 347 20.58 -26.90 24.99
C ILE A 347 19.16 -26.73 24.45
N LEU A 348 18.27 -26.29 25.32
CA LEU A 348 16.87 -26.03 25.04
C LEU A 348 16.63 -24.52 25.13
N LEU A 349 16.10 -23.93 24.05
CA LEU A 349 15.62 -22.56 24.04
C LEU A 349 14.10 -22.59 23.91
N LYS A 350 13.42 -21.95 24.85
CA LYS A 350 11.99 -21.74 24.78
C LYS A 350 11.69 -20.25 24.64
N PHE A 351 10.93 -19.88 23.61
CA PHE A 351 10.56 -18.49 23.33
C PHE A 351 9.17 -18.41 22.69
N ARG A 352 8.47 -17.30 22.90
CA ARG A 352 7.12 -17.12 22.37
C ARG A 352 7.13 -16.95 20.85
N ARG A 353 6.13 -17.55 20.20
CA ARG A 353 5.76 -17.19 18.84
C ARG A 353 5.03 -15.86 18.91
N VAL A 354 5.71 -14.74 18.56
CA VAL A 354 5.04 -13.45 18.35
C VAL A 354 4.56 -13.46 16.90
N PRO A 355 3.24 -13.43 16.62
CA PRO A 355 2.74 -13.30 15.26
C PRO A 355 3.27 -12.01 14.65
N ALA A 356 3.61 -12.02 13.36
CA ALA A 356 3.84 -10.80 12.62
C ALA A 356 2.61 -9.90 12.84
N VAL A 357 2.82 -8.63 13.25
CA VAL A 357 1.73 -7.69 13.54
C VAL A 357 0.83 -7.60 12.31
N PRO A 358 -0.48 -7.92 12.39
CA PRO A 358 -1.36 -7.84 11.25
C PRO A 358 -1.40 -6.40 10.73
N ASP A 359 -1.29 -6.25 9.42
CA ASP A 359 -1.34 -4.96 8.74
C ASP A 359 -2.67 -4.27 9.01
N ARG A 360 -2.68 -3.18 9.77
CA ARG A 360 -3.87 -2.37 10.03
C ARG A 360 -4.39 -1.63 8.79
N SER A 361 -3.75 -1.78 7.62
CA SER A 361 -4.13 -1.12 6.37
C SER A 361 -5.23 -1.83 5.58
N SER A 362 -5.59 -3.10 5.91
CA SER A 362 -6.61 -3.84 5.15
C SER A 362 -8.04 -3.70 5.70
N SER A 363 -8.24 -3.07 6.87
CA SER A 363 -9.59 -2.93 7.47
C SER A 363 -10.32 -1.64 7.09
N ALA A 364 -9.69 -0.74 6.32
CA ALA A 364 -10.31 0.53 5.88
C ALA A 364 -11.02 0.45 4.51
N ALA A 365 -11.05 -0.73 3.88
CA ALA A 365 -11.67 -0.92 2.55
C ALA A 365 -13.02 -1.68 2.59
N ALA A 366 -13.60 -1.89 3.80
CA ALA A 366 -14.90 -2.57 3.96
C ALA A 366 -15.78 -1.79 4.95
N SER A 367 -16.06 -0.50 4.63
CA SER A 367 -17.14 0.28 5.26
C SER A 367 -17.71 1.26 4.26
#